data_7fc2321e82aa9c3084a4207819c71ae7
#
_entry.id   7fc2321e82aa9c3084a4207819c71ae7
#
_cell.length_a   1.000
_cell.length_b   1.000
_cell.length_c   1.000
_cell.angle_alpha   90.00
_cell.angle_beta   90.00
_cell.angle_gamma   90.00
#
_symmetry.space_group_name_H-M   'P 1'
#
loop_
_entity.id
_entity.type
_entity.pdbx_description
1 polymer ?
#
loop_
_entity_poly.entity_id
_entity_poly.type
_entity_poly.pdbx_seq_one_letter_code
_entity_poly.pdbx_strand_id
1 'polypeptide(L)'
;MQFRRLLPVLVLLLSQSLVQAQIDYPEDAFRELRRGLDGTWFMPTDRGDRLEIWWKENDSTMVGKSIRIKPENGDSVLLERLRLELRDTTITYIVTARNQNSGQPVPFVLTEIDDEGFFVFSNPKHDDPQKIRYLLLGNREMQVETIGKRNGREVKTEYVFEREFTPGAVEFRARAGINAHNLRSTGSLLPALPDQPTFGWQPGWEAGVQARFKGRGGFITINTEISAIGRRAHAQSAFTVYPDTTQIDYKRDLNYHSVWLVASIMPEITFRRDGRLSLIAGPYYGRLVGLNGKGVQEPTEENKLFKVNNDFKKNEFGINLGFQYKLNFGKKDLGGILGLRASYGLNNIDNLYFRYCDYNPALCNGQLSFLGASLYYSVNLLKI
;
A
#
# COMPACT_ATOMS: atom_id res chain seq x y z
N MET A 1 -9.38 31.20 -21.43
CA MET A 1 -9.25 30.11 -22.41
C MET A 1 -7.78 29.76 -22.65
N GLN A 2 -6.98 29.43 -21.61
CA GLN A 2 -5.54 29.12 -21.74
C GLN A 2 -5.00 28.01 -20.82
N PHE A 3 -5.86 27.19 -20.20
CA PHE A 3 -5.42 26.13 -19.27
C PHE A 3 -5.28 24.72 -19.88
N ARG A 4 -5.48 24.58 -21.20
CA ARG A 4 -5.54 23.26 -21.88
C ARG A 4 -4.20 22.77 -22.46
N ARG A 5 -3.11 23.55 -22.37
CA ARG A 5 -1.82 23.20 -23.00
C ARG A 5 -0.69 22.83 -22.06
N LEU A 6 -0.89 22.88 -20.74
CA LEU A 6 0.17 22.57 -19.75
C LEU A 6 0.19 21.11 -19.27
N LEU A 7 -0.91 20.36 -19.43
CA LEU A 7 -0.98 18.97 -18.97
C LEU A 7 -0.06 17.98 -19.74
N PRO A 8 0.09 18.07 -21.08
CA PRO A 8 0.97 17.15 -21.81
C PRO A 8 2.46 17.40 -21.56
N VAL A 9 2.87 18.64 -21.24
CA VAL A 9 4.27 18.96 -20.95
C VAL A 9 4.71 18.45 -19.58
N LEU A 10 3.82 18.44 -18.59
CA LEU A 10 4.13 17.91 -17.25
C LEU A 10 4.26 16.38 -17.27
N VAL A 11 3.49 15.68 -18.09
CA VAL A 11 3.60 14.22 -18.26
C VAL A 11 4.89 13.84 -18.99
N LEU A 12 5.34 14.66 -19.96
CA LEU A 12 6.59 14.40 -20.69
C LEU A 12 7.84 14.67 -19.82
N LEU A 13 7.77 15.61 -18.86
CA LEU A 13 8.88 15.89 -17.96
C LEU A 13 9.03 14.85 -16.84
N LEU A 14 7.95 14.12 -16.50
CA LEU A 14 8.02 13.02 -15.54
C LEU A 14 8.52 11.70 -16.15
N SER A 15 8.58 11.59 -17.48
CA SER A 15 9.06 10.39 -18.17
C SER A 15 10.58 10.38 -18.44
N GLN A 16 11.30 11.45 -18.14
CA GLN A 16 12.74 11.55 -18.45
C GLN A 16 13.69 11.37 -17.26
N SER A 17 13.23 11.03 -16.08
CA SER A 17 14.10 10.81 -14.92
C SER A 17 14.19 9.35 -14.48
N LEU A 18 14.19 8.40 -15.42
CA LEU A 18 14.79 7.08 -15.20
C LEU A 18 16.29 7.18 -15.53
N VAL A 19 17.01 7.98 -14.76
CA VAL A 19 18.47 7.86 -14.69
C VAL A 19 18.74 6.50 -14.06
N GLN A 20 19.20 5.55 -14.85
CA GLN A 20 19.86 4.35 -14.37
C GLN A 20 21.01 4.81 -13.49
N ALA A 21 20.86 4.68 -12.17
CA ALA A 21 21.95 4.88 -11.25
C ALA A 21 22.96 3.76 -11.52
N GLN A 22 24.04 4.09 -12.20
CA GLN A 22 25.22 3.26 -12.33
C GLN A 22 25.72 3.00 -10.90
N ILE A 23 25.81 1.72 -10.52
CA ILE A 23 26.27 1.35 -9.19
C ILE A 23 27.81 1.43 -9.25
N ASP A 24 28.36 2.56 -8.78
CA ASP A 24 29.79 2.83 -8.82
C ASP A 24 30.58 2.16 -7.68
N TYR A 25 29.89 1.52 -6.70
CA TYR A 25 30.54 0.97 -5.51
C TYR A 25 30.12 -0.49 -5.24
N PRO A 26 31.07 -1.37 -4.91
CA PRO A 26 30.81 -2.78 -4.60
C PRO A 26 29.81 -2.98 -3.46
N GLU A 27 29.83 -2.12 -2.45
CA GLU A 27 28.87 -2.19 -1.34
C GLU A 27 27.43 -1.93 -1.79
N ASP A 28 27.21 -1.04 -2.75
CA ASP A 28 25.87 -0.77 -3.30
C ASP A 28 25.40 -1.93 -4.16
N ALA A 29 26.27 -2.50 -4.99
CA ALA A 29 26.00 -3.70 -5.75
C ALA A 29 25.66 -4.90 -4.84
N PHE A 30 26.42 -5.12 -3.78
CA PHE A 30 26.14 -6.15 -2.79
C PHE A 30 24.82 -5.91 -2.05
N ARG A 31 24.52 -4.66 -1.71
CA ARG A 31 23.26 -4.27 -1.06
C ARG A 31 22.06 -4.53 -1.97
N GLU A 32 22.19 -4.26 -3.26
CA GLU A 32 21.15 -4.57 -4.24
C GLU A 32 20.95 -6.08 -4.39
N LEU A 33 22.01 -6.84 -4.60
CA LEU A 33 21.97 -8.31 -4.65
C LEU A 33 21.33 -8.89 -3.38
N ARG A 34 21.76 -8.44 -2.20
CA ARG A 34 21.23 -8.90 -0.92
C ARG A 34 19.71 -8.65 -0.79
N ARG A 35 19.23 -7.49 -1.22
CA ARG A 35 17.80 -7.16 -1.17
C ARG A 35 16.99 -7.92 -2.20
N GLY A 36 17.57 -8.10 -3.37
CA GLY A 36 16.92 -8.77 -4.48
C GLY A 36 16.87 -10.29 -4.28
N LEU A 37 17.94 -10.92 -3.83
CA LEU A 37 18.00 -12.37 -3.68
C LEU A 37 17.24 -12.90 -2.46
N ASP A 38 17.18 -12.16 -1.34
CA ASP A 38 16.58 -12.62 -0.08
C ASP A 38 15.18 -13.18 -0.25
N GLY A 39 14.97 -14.44 0.14
CA GLY A 39 13.69 -15.16 0.03
C GLY A 39 13.76 -16.43 -0.79
N THR A 40 12.60 -16.94 -1.22
CA THR A 40 12.46 -18.16 -2.01
C THR A 40 12.08 -17.81 -3.44
N TRP A 41 12.76 -18.42 -4.38
CA TRP A 41 12.58 -18.28 -5.81
C TRP A 41 12.18 -19.62 -6.40
N PHE A 42 11.17 -19.65 -7.23
CA PHE A 42 10.53 -20.83 -7.77
C PHE A 42 10.60 -20.84 -9.29
N MET A 43 10.94 -21.98 -9.86
CA MET A 43 10.91 -22.22 -11.29
C MET A 43 10.29 -23.60 -11.56
N PRO A 44 9.14 -23.68 -12.25
CA PRO A 44 8.58 -24.96 -12.67
C PRO A 44 9.46 -25.61 -13.75
N THR A 45 9.69 -26.92 -13.66
CA THR A 45 10.37 -27.68 -14.70
C THR A 45 9.71 -29.05 -14.89
N ASP A 46 9.90 -29.64 -16.08
CA ASP A 46 9.36 -30.98 -16.39
C ASP A 46 9.94 -32.08 -15.48
N ARG A 47 11.07 -31.81 -14.83
CA ARG A 47 11.77 -32.75 -13.93
C ARG A 47 11.50 -32.49 -12.46
N GLY A 48 10.47 -31.69 -12.18
CA GLY A 48 10.13 -31.20 -10.84
C GLY A 48 10.58 -29.77 -10.61
N ASP A 49 9.87 -29.11 -9.69
CA ASP A 49 10.07 -27.72 -9.42
C ASP A 49 11.42 -27.42 -8.82
N ARG A 50 12.09 -26.39 -9.33
CA ARG A 50 13.37 -25.92 -8.80
C ARG A 50 13.13 -24.70 -7.91
N LEU A 51 13.70 -24.72 -6.70
CA LEU A 51 13.68 -23.59 -5.79
C LEU A 51 15.12 -23.13 -5.52
N GLU A 52 15.27 -21.83 -5.49
CA GLU A 52 16.48 -21.18 -5.00
C GLU A 52 16.13 -20.35 -3.79
N ILE A 53 16.72 -20.65 -2.63
CA ILE A 53 16.34 -20.07 -1.33
C ILE A 53 17.55 -19.33 -0.80
N TRP A 54 17.37 -18.03 -0.51
CA TRP A 54 18.42 -17.15 -0.02
C TRP A 54 18.04 -16.52 1.32
N TRP A 55 19.03 -16.38 2.21
CA TRP A 55 18.86 -15.64 3.45
C TRP A 55 20.17 -14.97 3.87
N LYS A 56 20.03 -13.90 4.63
CA LYS A 56 21.16 -13.16 5.19
C LYS A 56 21.82 -13.96 6.33
N GLU A 57 23.12 -14.21 6.23
CA GLU A 57 23.93 -14.74 7.34
C GLU A 57 24.47 -13.59 8.21
N ASN A 58 25.06 -12.55 7.59
CA ASN A 58 25.53 -11.33 8.25
C ASN A 58 25.50 -10.13 7.27
N ASP A 59 26.13 -9.00 7.62
CA ASP A 59 26.06 -7.80 6.79
C ASP A 59 26.82 -7.91 5.47
N SER A 60 27.85 -8.77 5.40
CA SER A 60 28.69 -9.01 4.21
C SER A 60 28.51 -10.39 3.58
N THR A 61 27.53 -11.19 4.06
CA THR A 61 27.36 -12.57 3.60
C THR A 61 25.90 -12.92 3.48
N MET A 62 25.55 -13.48 2.33
CA MET A 62 24.31 -14.22 2.13
C MET A 62 24.63 -15.69 1.87
N VAL A 63 23.74 -16.54 2.32
CA VAL A 63 23.80 -17.98 2.05
C VAL A 63 22.52 -18.42 1.37
N GLY A 64 22.62 -19.44 0.54
CA GLY A 64 21.49 -19.97 -0.18
C GLY A 64 21.61 -21.45 -0.48
N LYS A 65 20.55 -22.00 -1.03
CA LYS A 65 20.48 -23.37 -1.52
C LYS A 65 19.59 -23.46 -2.74
N SER A 66 19.99 -24.29 -3.69
CA SER A 66 19.15 -24.71 -4.81
C SER A 66 18.67 -26.13 -4.52
N ILE A 67 17.36 -26.36 -4.58
CA ILE A 67 16.72 -27.65 -4.36
C ILE A 67 15.78 -27.97 -5.53
N ARG A 68 15.52 -29.25 -5.74
CA ARG A 68 14.47 -29.75 -6.64
C ARG A 68 13.42 -30.49 -5.84
N ILE A 69 12.17 -30.19 -6.10
CA ILE A 69 11.04 -30.95 -5.57
C ILE A 69 10.69 -32.04 -6.57
N LYS A 70 10.72 -33.29 -6.15
CA LYS A 70 10.37 -34.42 -7.00
C LYS A 70 8.86 -34.47 -7.22
N PRO A 71 8.37 -34.55 -8.47
CA PRO A 71 6.94 -34.58 -8.73
C PRO A 71 6.24 -35.82 -8.19
N GLU A 72 6.98 -36.94 -8.04
CA GLU A 72 6.38 -38.23 -7.67
C GLU A 72 5.94 -38.29 -6.21
N ASN A 73 6.65 -37.62 -5.30
CA ASN A 73 6.41 -37.77 -3.86
C ASN A 73 6.58 -36.46 -3.06
N GLY A 74 6.91 -35.34 -3.73
CA GLY A 74 7.15 -34.07 -3.06
C GLY A 74 8.46 -33.96 -2.29
N ASP A 75 9.33 -34.98 -2.34
CA ASP A 75 10.63 -34.94 -1.67
C ASP A 75 11.55 -33.89 -2.27
N SER A 76 12.32 -33.22 -1.42
CA SER A 76 13.32 -32.26 -1.87
C SER A 76 14.69 -32.86 -2.00
N VAL A 77 15.39 -32.54 -3.10
CA VAL A 77 16.78 -32.92 -3.35
C VAL A 77 17.63 -31.66 -3.39
N LEU A 78 18.64 -31.57 -2.53
CA LEU A 78 19.63 -30.50 -2.58
C LEU A 78 20.48 -30.64 -3.86
N LEU A 79 20.47 -29.63 -4.70
CA LEU A 79 21.28 -29.54 -5.90
C LEU A 79 22.63 -28.84 -5.60
N GLU A 80 22.52 -27.64 -5.00
CA GLU A 80 23.64 -26.74 -4.78
C GLU A 80 23.52 -26.02 -3.43
N ARG A 81 24.66 -25.72 -2.81
CA ARG A 81 24.77 -24.72 -1.76
C ARG A 81 25.37 -23.47 -2.36
N LEU A 82 24.84 -22.33 -2.00
CA LEU A 82 25.15 -21.04 -2.59
C LEU A 82 25.63 -20.09 -1.49
N ARG A 83 26.59 -19.25 -1.83
CA ARG A 83 27.11 -18.24 -0.93
C ARG A 83 27.47 -16.99 -1.71
N LEU A 84 27.13 -15.83 -1.23
CA LEU A 84 27.54 -14.54 -1.78
C LEU A 84 28.25 -13.76 -0.69
N GLU A 85 29.51 -13.39 -0.92
CA GLU A 85 30.34 -12.69 0.05
C GLU A 85 30.85 -11.36 -0.52
N LEU A 86 30.81 -10.31 0.32
CA LEU A 86 31.57 -9.09 0.11
C LEU A 86 32.76 -9.09 1.06
N ARG A 87 33.96 -9.12 0.50
CA ARG A 87 35.23 -8.94 1.24
C ARG A 87 36.00 -7.79 0.63
N ASP A 88 36.28 -6.78 1.45
CA ASP A 88 36.85 -5.52 1.01
C ASP A 88 35.98 -4.90 -0.11
N THR A 89 36.48 -4.90 -1.34
CA THR A 89 35.75 -4.39 -2.52
C THR A 89 35.34 -5.50 -3.49
N THR A 90 35.51 -6.77 -3.11
CA THR A 90 35.28 -7.92 -3.99
C THR A 90 33.99 -8.65 -3.59
N ILE A 91 33.08 -8.79 -4.53
CA ILE A 91 31.91 -9.63 -4.38
C ILE A 91 32.15 -10.96 -5.05
N THR A 92 32.03 -12.04 -4.27
CA THR A 92 32.24 -13.40 -4.74
C THR A 92 31.00 -14.24 -4.57
N TYR A 93 30.55 -14.87 -5.65
CA TYR A 93 29.48 -15.86 -5.66
C TYR A 93 30.15 -17.26 -5.64
N ILE A 94 29.79 -18.05 -4.64
CA ILE A 94 30.43 -19.37 -4.42
C ILE A 94 29.37 -20.45 -4.53
N VAL A 95 29.56 -21.40 -5.44
CA VAL A 95 28.67 -22.54 -5.68
C VAL A 95 29.33 -23.82 -5.21
N THR A 96 28.58 -24.63 -4.47
CA THR A 96 29.00 -25.99 -4.10
C THR A 96 27.94 -26.97 -4.62
N ALA A 97 28.19 -27.57 -5.76
CA ALA A 97 27.32 -28.57 -6.38
C ALA A 97 27.65 -29.98 -5.88
N ARG A 98 26.62 -30.75 -5.55
CA ARG A 98 26.79 -32.10 -4.96
C ARG A 98 27.51 -33.07 -5.88
N ASN A 99 27.29 -32.98 -7.20
CA ASN A 99 27.74 -33.97 -8.19
C ASN A 99 28.74 -33.37 -9.17
N GLN A 100 29.30 -32.21 -8.88
CA GLN A 100 30.33 -31.56 -9.71
C GLN A 100 31.51 -31.18 -8.85
N ASN A 101 32.70 -31.08 -9.47
CA ASN A 101 33.93 -30.61 -8.84
C ASN A 101 34.27 -31.33 -7.51
N SER A 102 33.93 -32.60 -7.40
CA SER A 102 34.13 -33.43 -6.18
C SER A 102 33.45 -32.80 -4.92
N GLY A 103 32.38 -32.00 -5.10
CA GLY A 103 31.71 -31.31 -4.02
C GLY A 103 32.50 -30.13 -3.43
N GLN A 104 33.55 -29.68 -4.10
CA GLN A 104 34.31 -28.51 -3.67
C GLN A 104 33.64 -27.20 -4.10
N PRO A 105 33.78 -26.15 -3.30
CA PRO A 105 33.27 -24.84 -3.64
C PRO A 105 33.97 -24.21 -4.83
N VAL A 106 33.21 -23.64 -5.75
CA VAL A 106 33.71 -22.93 -6.93
C VAL A 106 33.38 -21.44 -6.79
N PRO A 107 34.40 -20.57 -6.67
CA PRO A 107 34.17 -19.12 -6.59
C PRO A 107 34.05 -18.49 -7.99
N PHE A 108 33.14 -17.55 -8.12
CA PHE A 108 32.97 -16.65 -9.27
C PHE A 108 32.99 -15.21 -8.76
N VAL A 109 33.87 -14.38 -9.32
CA VAL A 109 34.00 -12.97 -8.91
C VAL A 109 33.06 -12.09 -9.74
N LEU A 110 32.36 -11.14 -9.10
CA LEU A 110 31.63 -10.12 -9.82
C LEU A 110 32.61 -9.25 -10.61
N THR A 111 32.50 -9.27 -11.93
CA THR A 111 33.39 -8.53 -12.83
C THR A 111 32.77 -7.28 -13.40
N GLU A 112 31.49 -7.27 -13.57
CA GLU A 112 30.73 -6.13 -14.15
C GLU A 112 29.24 -6.21 -13.82
N ILE A 113 28.57 -5.10 -13.95
CA ILE A 113 27.13 -5.03 -14.16
C ILE A 113 26.96 -4.50 -15.58
N ASP A 114 26.40 -5.35 -16.45
CA ASP A 114 26.32 -5.01 -17.86
C ASP A 114 25.20 -4.02 -18.20
N ASP A 115 25.13 -3.59 -19.46
CA ASP A 115 24.16 -2.60 -19.93
C ASP A 115 22.70 -3.07 -19.82
N GLU A 116 22.46 -4.38 -19.73
CA GLU A 116 21.15 -4.99 -19.49
C GLU A 116 20.80 -5.05 -18.00
N GLY A 117 21.76 -4.75 -17.12
CA GLY A 117 21.63 -4.76 -15.66
C GLY A 117 21.91 -6.13 -15.03
N PHE A 118 22.53 -7.07 -15.74
CA PHE A 118 22.98 -8.32 -15.14
C PHE A 118 24.22 -8.12 -14.28
N PHE A 119 24.20 -8.70 -13.10
CA PHE A 119 25.38 -8.91 -12.28
C PHE A 119 26.16 -10.10 -12.85
N VAL A 120 27.33 -9.87 -13.43
CA VAL A 120 28.13 -10.87 -14.14
C VAL A 120 29.23 -11.40 -13.24
N PHE A 121 29.09 -12.67 -12.81
CA PHE A 121 30.07 -13.38 -12.01
C PHE A 121 30.91 -14.29 -12.92
N SER A 122 32.24 -14.18 -12.87
CA SER A 122 33.16 -14.86 -13.80
C SER A 122 34.17 -15.72 -13.08
N ASN A 123 34.43 -16.91 -13.64
CA ASN A 123 35.54 -17.77 -13.33
C ASN A 123 36.08 -18.39 -14.63
N PRO A 124 36.99 -17.72 -15.35
CA PRO A 124 37.54 -18.21 -16.64
C PRO A 124 38.29 -19.53 -16.56
N LYS A 125 38.72 -19.93 -15.35
CA LYS A 125 39.47 -21.18 -15.13
C LYS A 125 38.57 -22.38 -14.89
N HIS A 126 37.26 -22.15 -14.66
CA HIS A 126 36.29 -23.22 -14.49
C HIS A 126 35.94 -23.84 -15.86
N ASP A 127 35.60 -25.11 -15.88
CA ASP A 127 35.26 -25.83 -17.11
C ASP A 127 33.88 -25.41 -17.66
N ASP A 128 32.81 -25.56 -16.89
CA ASP A 128 31.44 -25.16 -17.27
C ASP A 128 30.56 -25.08 -16.01
N PRO A 129 29.93 -23.91 -15.75
CA PRO A 129 29.98 -22.63 -16.51
C PRO A 129 31.24 -21.82 -16.16
N GLN A 130 31.63 -20.89 -17.03
CA GLN A 130 32.64 -19.87 -16.80
C GLN A 130 32.08 -18.54 -16.36
N LYS A 131 30.80 -18.28 -16.67
CA LYS A 131 30.08 -17.11 -16.23
C LYS A 131 28.69 -17.48 -15.68
N ILE A 132 28.28 -16.77 -14.66
CA ILE A 132 26.93 -16.82 -14.09
C ILE A 132 26.43 -15.39 -14.03
N ARG A 133 25.25 -15.12 -14.58
CA ARG A 133 24.66 -13.79 -14.66
C ARG A 133 23.33 -13.79 -13.90
N TYR A 134 23.12 -12.79 -13.07
CA TYR A 134 21.87 -12.59 -12.33
C TYR A 134 21.25 -11.27 -12.73
N LEU A 135 20.00 -11.27 -13.18
CA LEU A 135 19.16 -10.08 -13.39
C LEU A 135 17.96 -10.13 -12.43
N LEU A 136 17.85 -9.10 -11.62
CA LEU A 136 16.76 -8.97 -10.64
C LEU A 136 15.69 -8.03 -11.20
N LEU A 137 14.60 -8.60 -11.71
CA LEU A 137 13.48 -7.85 -12.30
C LEU A 137 12.46 -7.50 -11.22
N GLY A 138 12.85 -6.55 -10.39
CA GLY A 138 12.05 -6.11 -9.24
C GLY A 138 11.97 -7.17 -8.13
N ASN A 139 10.79 -7.30 -7.51
CA ASN A 139 10.57 -8.27 -6.42
C ASN A 139 9.92 -9.58 -6.90
N ARG A 140 9.77 -9.80 -8.19
CA ARG A 140 8.94 -10.88 -8.72
C ARG A 140 9.69 -11.91 -9.52
N GLU A 141 10.64 -11.49 -10.29
CA GLU A 141 11.31 -12.30 -11.28
C GLU A 141 12.82 -12.15 -11.14
N MET A 142 13.50 -13.25 -11.26
CA MET A 142 14.95 -13.35 -11.27
C MET A 142 15.34 -14.20 -12.47
N GLN A 143 16.11 -13.62 -13.37
CA GLN A 143 16.69 -14.33 -14.49
C GLN A 143 18.12 -14.71 -14.15
N VAL A 144 18.45 -15.97 -14.33
CA VAL A 144 19.81 -16.50 -14.13
C VAL A 144 20.29 -17.12 -15.43
N GLU A 145 21.47 -16.73 -15.84
CA GLU A 145 22.12 -17.31 -17.03
C GLU A 145 23.43 -17.96 -16.65
N THR A 146 23.67 -19.14 -17.18
CA THR A 146 24.97 -19.78 -17.10
C THR A 146 25.58 -19.87 -18.49
N ILE A 147 26.84 -19.45 -18.64
CA ILE A 147 27.56 -19.43 -19.90
C ILE A 147 28.87 -20.18 -19.72
N GLY A 148 29.11 -21.19 -20.58
CA GLY A 148 30.28 -22.01 -20.53
C GLY A 148 30.65 -22.60 -21.90
N LYS A 149 31.75 -23.32 -21.97
CA LYS A 149 32.20 -23.98 -23.20
C LYS A 149 32.02 -25.49 -23.09
N ARG A 150 31.23 -26.07 -24.01
CA ARG A 150 31.07 -27.53 -24.16
C ARG A 150 31.53 -27.94 -25.56
N ASN A 151 32.51 -28.83 -25.65
CA ASN A 151 33.07 -29.27 -26.93
C ASN A 151 33.55 -28.11 -27.81
N GLY A 152 34.16 -27.07 -27.19
CA GLY A 152 34.70 -25.91 -27.90
C GLY A 152 33.65 -24.88 -28.35
N ARG A 153 32.35 -25.12 -28.12
CA ARG A 153 31.28 -24.19 -28.43
C ARG A 153 30.75 -23.55 -27.16
N GLU A 154 30.44 -22.26 -27.23
CA GLU A 154 29.77 -21.57 -26.15
C GLU A 154 28.34 -22.08 -26.02
N VAL A 155 27.94 -22.38 -24.81
CA VAL A 155 26.56 -22.80 -24.46
C VAL A 155 26.04 -21.88 -23.39
N LYS A 156 24.91 -21.26 -23.68
CA LYS A 156 24.14 -20.44 -22.74
C LYS A 156 22.93 -21.24 -22.27
N THR A 157 22.69 -21.25 -20.97
CA THR A 157 21.46 -21.80 -20.38
C THR A 157 20.81 -20.72 -19.54
N GLU A 158 19.51 -20.56 -19.72
CA GLU A 158 18.72 -19.54 -19.05
C GLU A 158 17.70 -20.19 -18.10
N TYR A 159 17.53 -19.56 -16.94
CA TYR A 159 16.58 -19.94 -15.90
C TYR A 159 15.80 -18.71 -15.48
N VAL A 160 14.48 -18.80 -15.50
CA VAL A 160 13.59 -17.72 -15.05
C VAL A 160 12.87 -18.21 -13.80
N PHE A 161 13.15 -17.54 -12.71
CA PHE A 161 12.55 -17.81 -11.41
C PHE A 161 11.54 -16.73 -11.08
N GLU A 162 10.41 -17.14 -10.56
CA GLU A 162 9.45 -16.25 -9.90
C GLU A 162 9.69 -16.30 -8.39
N ARG A 163 9.50 -15.18 -7.71
CA ARG A 163 9.59 -15.19 -6.25
C ARG A 163 8.45 -15.99 -5.66
N GLU A 164 8.78 -17.06 -4.94
CA GLU A 164 7.80 -17.77 -4.15
C GLU A 164 7.46 -16.90 -2.93
N PHE A 165 6.27 -16.37 -2.95
CA PHE A 165 5.69 -15.78 -1.75
C PHE A 165 5.04 -16.89 -0.98
N THR A 166 5.54 -17.17 0.21
CA THR A 166 4.86 -18.04 1.16
C THR A 166 3.42 -17.54 1.26
N PRO A 167 2.41 -18.28 0.75
CA PRO A 167 1.03 -17.88 0.91
C PRO A 167 0.76 -17.90 2.40
N GLY A 168 0.38 -16.76 2.96
CA GLY A 168 -0.17 -16.78 4.28
C GLY A 168 0.53 -15.98 5.37
N ALA A 169 1.51 -15.15 5.09
CA ALA A 169 1.88 -14.16 6.13
C ALA A 169 0.75 -13.16 6.29
N VAL A 170 -0.16 -13.44 7.19
CA VAL A 170 -1.14 -12.47 7.64
C VAL A 170 -0.49 -11.59 8.68
N GLU A 171 -0.38 -10.30 8.39
CA GLU A 171 0.11 -9.32 9.35
C GLU A 171 -1.07 -8.66 10.04
N PHE A 172 -1.18 -8.81 11.33
CA PHE A 172 -2.12 -8.05 12.17
C PHE A 172 -1.43 -6.80 12.69
N ARG A 173 -2.09 -5.67 12.55
CA ARG A 173 -1.54 -4.36 12.90
C ARG A 173 -2.55 -3.57 13.73
N ALA A 174 -2.06 -2.83 14.73
CA ALA A 174 -2.80 -1.74 15.34
C ALA A 174 -2.52 -0.45 14.59
N ARG A 175 -3.51 0.40 14.47
CA ARG A 175 -3.37 1.73 13.85
C ARG A 175 -4.04 2.81 14.68
N ALA A 176 -3.46 4.00 14.64
CA ALA A 176 -4.05 5.20 15.21
C ALA A 176 -3.68 6.41 14.34
N GLY A 177 -4.51 7.42 14.34
CA GLY A 177 -4.29 8.60 13.51
C GLY A 177 -5.19 9.77 13.86
N ILE A 178 -4.90 10.86 13.19
CA ILE A 178 -5.73 12.07 13.17
C ILE A 178 -6.40 12.17 11.81
N ASN A 179 -7.59 12.72 11.79
CA ASN A 179 -8.33 12.98 10.57
C ASN A 179 -8.90 14.39 10.56
N ALA A 180 -9.27 14.84 9.39
CA ALA A 180 -10.10 16.01 9.20
C ALA A 180 -11.24 15.65 8.25
N HIS A 181 -12.45 15.99 8.61
CA HIS A 181 -13.63 15.73 7.79
C HIS A 181 -14.41 17.02 7.54
N ASN A 182 -15.02 17.06 6.37
CA ASN A 182 -16.01 18.07 6.01
C ASN A 182 -17.28 17.37 5.57
N LEU A 183 -18.43 17.91 5.95
CA LEU A 183 -19.70 17.57 5.35
C LEU A 183 -19.79 18.27 4.00
N ARG A 184 -20.15 17.54 2.97
CA ARG A 184 -20.34 18.05 1.63
C ARG A 184 -21.81 17.88 1.24
N SER A 185 -22.45 18.97 0.84
CA SER A 185 -23.74 18.91 0.19
C SER A 185 -23.59 18.95 -1.34
N THR A 186 -24.43 18.18 -2.02
CA THR A 186 -24.63 18.27 -3.48
C THR A 186 -26.10 18.42 -3.74
N GLY A 187 -26.47 19.30 -4.66
CA GLY A 187 -27.85 19.69 -4.87
C GLY A 187 -28.40 20.62 -3.77
N SER A 188 -29.69 20.84 -3.76
CA SER A 188 -30.36 21.69 -2.79
C SER A 188 -30.85 20.87 -1.60
N LEU A 189 -30.26 21.08 -0.42
CA LEU A 189 -30.74 20.46 0.82
C LEU A 189 -32.05 21.09 1.30
N LEU A 190 -32.23 22.38 1.06
CA LEU A 190 -33.36 23.17 1.47
C LEU A 190 -33.81 24.09 0.31
N PRO A 191 -34.65 23.62 -0.60
CA PRO A 191 -34.96 24.32 -1.85
C PRO A 191 -35.66 25.67 -1.66
N ALA A 192 -36.29 25.90 -0.51
CA ALA A 192 -36.95 27.15 -0.20
C ALA A 192 -36.03 28.24 0.38
N LEU A 193 -34.73 27.93 0.56
CA LEU A 193 -33.79 28.85 1.18
C LEU A 193 -32.82 29.44 0.17
N PRO A 194 -32.60 30.78 0.23
CA PRO A 194 -31.58 31.42 -0.61
C PRO A 194 -30.17 30.96 -0.28
N ASP A 195 -29.91 30.62 0.99
CA ASP A 195 -28.61 30.22 1.48
C ASP A 195 -28.60 28.75 1.90
N GLN A 196 -27.84 27.94 1.17
CA GLN A 196 -27.62 26.54 1.54
C GLN A 196 -26.70 26.43 2.76
N PRO A 197 -26.87 25.37 3.61
CA PRO A 197 -25.98 25.16 4.75
C PRO A 197 -24.51 25.12 4.33
N THR A 198 -23.65 25.82 5.07
CA THR A 198 -22.21 25.80 4.89
C THR A 198 -21.55 24.87 5.92
N PHE A 199 -20.51 24.18 5.48
CA PHE A 199 -19.81 23.21 6.30
C PHE A 199 -18.30 23.49 6.27
N GLY A 200 -17.62 23.28 7.39
CA GLY A 200 -16.17 23.48 7.52
C GLY A 200 -15.42 22.20 7.85
N TRP A 201 -14.13 22.17 7.50
CA TRP A 201 -13.24 21.10 7.90
C TRP A 201 -13.07 21.07 9.41
N GLN A 202 -13.26 19.89 10.00
CA GLN A 202 -13.17 19.70 11.45
C GLN A 202 -12.22 18.55 11.77
N PRO A 203 -11.33 18.72 12.76
CA PRO A 203 -10.41 17.68 13.17
C PRO A 203 -11.11 16.55 13.94
N GLY A 204 -10.58 15.35 13.79
CA GLY A 204 -11.03 14.16 14.47
C GLY A 204 -9.90 13.18 14.74
N TRP A 205 -10.27 11.96 15.10
CA TRP A 205 -9.33 10.88 15.41
C TRP A 205 -9.78 9.56 14.79
N GLU A 206 -8.83 8.63 14.61
CA GLU A 206 -9.13 7.27 14.21
C GLU A 206 -8.23 6.26 14.95
N ALA A 207 -8.80 5.11 15.29
CA ALA A 207 -8.07 4.00 15.86
C ALA A 207 -8.69 2.67 15.40
N GLY A 208 -7.88 1.66 15.15
CA GLY A 208 -8.39 0.38 14.66
C GLY A 208 -7.35 -0.70 14.53
N VAL A 209 -7.80 -1.80 13.96
CA VAL A 209 -6.99 -2.96 13.64
C VAL A 209 -7.05 -3.24 12.14
N GLN A 210 -5.95 -3.75 11.61
CA GLN A 210 -5.79 -4.07 10.20
C GLN A 210 -5.22 -5.47 10.07
N ALA A 211 -5.76 -6.27 9.16
CA ALA A 211 -5.16 -7.50 8.70
C ALA A 211 -4.71 -7.35 7.25
N ARG A 212 -3.45 -7.69 6.98
CA ARG A 212 -2.82 -7.58 5.67
C ARG A 212 -2.51 -8.98 5.15
N PHE A 213 -3.17 -9.36 4.07
CA PHE A 213 -3.01 -10.65 3.38
C PHE A 213 -2.11 -10.43 2.17
N LYS A 214 -0.89 -10.94 2.23
CA LYS A 214 0.04 -10.85 1.09
C LYS A 214 -0.33 -11.86 0.03
N GLY A 215 -0.57 -11.39 -1.19
CA GLY A 215 -0.80 -12.25 -2.36
C GLY A 215 0.47 -12.93 -2.84
N ARG A 216 0.32 -14.02 -3.59
CA ARG A 216 1.43 -14.61 -4.34
C ARG A 216 2.06 -13.53 -5.22
N GLY A 217 3.38 -13.39 -5.19
CA GLY A 217 4.10 -12.38 -5.97
C GLY A 217 4.35 -11.04 -5.25
N GLY A 218 3.85 -10.81 -4.00
CA GLY A 218 4.16 -9.64 -3.15
C GLY A 218 3.80 -8.26 -3.68
N PHE A 219 3.26 -8.19 -4.88
CA PHE A 219 2.87 -6.94 -5.52
C PHE A 219 1.50 -6.44 -5.06
N ILE A 220 0.58 -7.38 -4.82
CA ILE A 220 -0.75 -7.06 -4.33
C ILE A 220 -0.87 -7.60 -2.91
N THR A 221 -1.24 -6.73 -1.99
CA THR A 221 -1.64 -7.07 -0.63
C THR A 221 -3.11 -6.68 -0.45
N ILE A 222 -3.92 -7.51 0.15
CA ILE A 222 -5.27 -7.13 0.54
C ILE A 222 -5.24 -6.66 1.98
N ASN A 223 -5.60 -5.41 2.21
CA ASN A 223 -5.79 -4.86 3.54
C ASN A 223 -7.26 -4.92 3.92
N THR A 224 -7.58 -5.56 5.02
CA THR A 224 -8.88 -5.44 5.67
C THR A 224 -8.72 -4.66 6.96
N GLU A 225 -9.65 -3.79 7.26
CA GLU A 225 -9.54 -2.89 8.39
C GLU A 225 -10.87 -2.72 9.09
N ILE A 226 -10.84 -2.66 10.42
CA ILE A 226 -11.95 -2.23 11.25
C ILE A 226 -11.43 -1.11 12.16
N SER A 227 -12.06 0.06 12.08
CA SER A 227 -11.63 1.27 12.79
C SER A 227 -12.80 2.01 13.40
N ALA A 228 -12.60 2.55 14.59
CA ALA A 228 -13.45 3.59 15.14
C ALA A 228 -12.94 4.95 14.65
N ILE A 229 -13.81 5.75 14.08
CA ILE A 229 -13.49 7.07 13.53
C ILE A 229 -14.35 8.11 14.23
N GLY A 230 -13.72 8.98 14.99
CA GLY A 230 -14.34 10.18 15.54
C GLY A 230 -14.33 11.30 14.51
N ARG A 231 -15.49 11.80 14.14
CA ARG A 231 -15.67 12.91 13.20
C ARG A 231 -16.38 14.07 13.88
N ARG A 232 -15.95 15.26 13.58
CA ARG A 232 -16.67 16.49 13.93
C ARG A 232 -17.20 17.12 12.66
N ALA A 233 -18.30 17.84 12.80
CA ALA A 233 -18.84 18.66 11.74
C ALA A 233 -19.44 19.93 12.32
N HIS A 234 -19.29 21.02 11.60
CA HIS A 234 -19.87 22.31 11.93
C HIS A 234 -20.74 22.72 10.76
N ALA A 235 -22.01 23.01 11.04
CA ALA A 235 -22.98 23.38 10.04
C ALA A 235 -23.62 24.72 10.42
N GLN A 236 -23.58 25.68 9.50
CA GLN A 236 -24.26 26.96 9.63
C GLN A 236 -25.32 27.09 8.56
N SER A 237 -26.50 27.53 8.94
CA SER A 237 -27.61 27.81 8.01
C SER A 237 -28.39 28.99 8.47
N ALA A 238 -28.88 29.79 7.52
CA ALA A 238 -29.85 30.85 7.75
C ALA A 238 -31.12 30.55 6.93
N PHE A 239 -32.28 30.77 7.52
CA PHE A 239 -33.55 30.56 6.83
C PHE A 239 -34.65 31.47 7.38
N THR A 240 -35.52 31.84 6.51
CA THR A 240 -36.68 32.70 6.85
C THR A 240 -37.95 31.86 6.89
N VAL A 241 -38.74 32.03 7.93
CA VAL A 241 -40.07 31.42 8.07
C VAL A 241 -41.11 32.52 8.10
N TYR A 242 -42.21 32.28 7.45
CA TYR A 242 -43.37 33.20 7.42
C TYR A 242 -44.54 32.57 8.17
N PRO A 243 -44.60 32.67 9.52
CA PRO A 243 -45.81 32.33 10.23
C PRO A 243 -46.80 33.44 9.99
N ASP A 244 -47.85 33.14 9.26
CA ASP A 244 -48.88 34.07 8.79
C ASP A 244 -48.26 35.18 7.90
N THR A 245 -48.27 36.43 8.35
CA THR A 245 -47.73 37.60 7.65
C THR A 245 -46.42 38.10 8.25
N THR A 246 -45.92 37.43 9.27
CA THR A 246 -44.70 37.87 9.99
C THR A 246 -43.49 37.13 9.44
N GLN A 247 -42.46 37.87 9.01
CA GLN A 247 -41.20 37.32 8.61
C GLN A 247 -40.30 37.10 9.85
N ILE A 248 -39.80 35.88 10.04
CA ILE A 248 -38.84 35.56 11.09
C ILE A 248 -37.61 34.96 10.44
N ASP A 249 -36.46 35.61 10.58
CA ASP A 249 -35.17 35.16 10.10
C ASP A 249 -34.48 34.34 11.19
N TYR A 250 -34.19 33.08 10.88
CA TYR A 250 -33.52 32.16 11.78
C TYR A 250 -32.06 31.97 11.33
N LYS A 251 -31.14 32.00 12.29
CA LYS A 251 -29.76 31.54 12.13
C LYS A 251 -29.52 30.31 12.99
N ARG A 252 -28.96 29.28 12.41
CA ARG A 252 -28.68 28.04 13.10
C ARG A 252 -27.20 27.73 12.99
N ASP A 253 -26.57 27.45 14.13
CA ASP A 253 -25.17 27.02 14.25
C ASP A 253 -25.15 25.69 15.00
N LEU A 254 -24.69 24.62 14.33
CA LEU A 254 -24.73 23.26 14.83
C LEU A 254 -23.34 22.65 14.82
N ASN A 255 -22.94 22.13 15.97
CA ASN A 255 -21.69 21.39 16.12
C ASN A 255 -21.99 19.92 16.41
N TYR A 256 -21.51 19.04 15.55
CA TYR A 256 -21.68 17.59 15.64
C TYR A 256 -20.40 16.89 16.08
N HIS A 257 -20.57 15.91 16.96
CA HIS A 257 -19.55 14.92 17.30
C HIS A 257 -20.11 13.53 17.02
N SER A 258 -19.56 12.83 16.07
CA SER A 258 -20.00 11.49 15.70
C SER A 258 -18.87 10.47 15.82
N VAL A 259 -19.24 9.23 16.19
CA VAL A 259 -18.33 8.09 16.18
C VAL A 259 -18.89 7.06 15.23
N TRP A 260 -18.06 6.63 14.31
CA TRP A 260 -18.37 5.65 13.27
C TRP A 260 -17.50 4.42 13.44
N LEU A 261 -18.11 3.25 13.37
CA LEU A 261 -17.38 2.00 13.18
C LEU A 261 -17.29 1.74 11.67
N VAL A 262 -16.06 1.71 11.15
CA VAL A 262 -15.80 1.62 9.72
C VAL A 262 -15.04 0.34 9.43
N ALA A 263 -15.58 -0.45 8.49
CA ALA A 263 -14.91 -1.60 7.89
C ALA A 263 -14.50 -1.27 6.46
N SER A 264 -13.29 -1.66 6.05
CA SER A 264 -12.80 -1.42 4.69
C SER A 264 -12.01 -2.60 4.16
N ILE A 265 -12.03 -2.76 2.83
CA ILE A 265 -11.20 -3.71 2.09
C ILE A 265 -10.45 -2.90 1.03
N MET A 266 -9.14 -2.88 1.14
CA MET A 266 -8.30 -2.04 0.30
C MET A 266 -7.16 -2.85 -0.32
N PRO A 267 -7.25 -3.22 -1.60
CA PRO A 267 -6.08 -3.64 -2.35
C PRO A 267 -4.94 -2.63 -2.21
N GLU A 268 -3.75 -3.13 -1.95
CA GLU A 268 -2.51 -2.37 -1.86
C GLU A 268 -1.57 -2.79 -2.98
N ILE A 269 -1.08 -1.82 -3.73
CA ILE A 269 -0.09 -1.98 -4.79
C ILE A 269 1.20 -1.34 -4.31
N THR A 270 2.25 -2.14 -4.18
CA THR A 270 3.56 -1.65 -3.73
C THR A 270 4.39 -1.19 -4.92
N PHE A 271 4.85 0.07 -4.87
CA PHE A 271 5.74 0.67 -5.87
C PHE A 271 7.18 0.60 -5.39
N ARG A 272 8.11 0.60 -6.34
CA ARG A 272 9.57 0.58 -6.18
C ARG A 272 10.18 -0.76 -5.77
N ARG A 273 11.43 -0.91 -6.17
CA ARG A 273 12.29 -2.05 -5.82
C ARG A 273 12.49 -2.23 -4.31
N ASP A 274 12.40 -1.15 -3.53
CA ASP A 274 12.56 -1.20 -2.07
C ASP A 274 11.30 -1.59 -1.29
N GLY A 275 10.16 -1.68 -1.97
CA GLY A 275 8.89 -2.12 -1.38
C GLY A 275 8.36 -1.22 -0.26
N ARG A 276 8.81 0.06 -0.19
CA ARG A 276 8.46 0.97 0.90
C ARG A 276 7.21 1.79 0.64
N LEU A 277 6.97 2.19 -0.61
CA LEU A 277 5.84 3.01 -0.99
C LEU A 277 4.74 2.14 -1.60
N SER A 278 3.52 2.31 -1.12
CA SER A 278 2.34 1.60 -1.63
C SER A 278 1.17 2.56 -1.86
N LEU A 279 0.36 2.23 -2.86
CA LEU A 279 -0.97 2.82 -3.08
C LEU A 279 -2.02 1.89 -2.50
N ILE A 280 -3.00 2.43 -1.80
CA ILE A 280 -4.18 1.72 -1.33
C ILE A 280 -5.43 2.38 -1.90
N ALA A 281 -6.38 1.56 -2.33
CA ALA A 281 -7.68 2.06 -2.76
C ALA A 281 -8.74 0.97 -2.50
N GLY A 282 -9.94 1.37 -2.11
CA GLY A 282 -11.03 0.41 -1.96
C GLY A 282 -12.24 0.95 -1.24
N PRO A 283 -13.32 0.16 -1.22
CA PRO A 283 -14.56 0.53 -0.57
C PRO A 283 -14.46 0.48 0.95
N TYR A 284 -15.33 1.26 1.59
CA TYR A 284 -15.59 1.15 3.01
C TYR A 284 -17.10 1.18 3.29
N TYR A 285 -17.45 0.58 4.42
CA TYR A 285 -18.76 0.67 5.03
C TYR A 285 -18.61 1.23 6.45
N GLY A 286 -19.38 2.27 6.78
CA GLY A 286 -19.40 2.90 8.08
C GLY A 286 -20.76 2.77 8.73
N ARG A 287 -20.78 2.46 10.03
CA ARG A 287 -21.98 2.48 10.87
C ARG A 287 -21.83 3.51 11.97
N LEU A 288 -22.77 4.43 12.04
CA LEU A 288 -22.85 5.40 13.11
C LEU A 288 -23.19 4.70 14.44
N VAL A 289 -22.28 4.81 15.41
CA VAL A 289 -22.45 4.21 16.75
C VAL A 289 -22.66 5.25 17.85
N GLY A 290 -22.28 6.50 17.59
CA GLY A 290 -22.49 7.60 18.51
C GLY A 290 -22.68 8.91 17.75
N LEU A 291 -23.68 9.67 18.13
CA LEU A 291 -23.92 11.02 17.65
C LEU A 291 -24.27 11.91 18.83
N ASN A 292 -23.55 13.00 18.95
CA ASN A 292 -23.84 14.05 19.91
C ASN A 292 -23.71 15.39 19.20
N GLY A 293 -24.65 16.28 19.40
CA GLY A 293 -24.64 17.58 18.77
C GLY A 293 -25.20 18.63 19.70
N LYS A 294 -24.69 19.84 19.57
CA LYS A 294 -25.15 21.01 20.25
C LYS A 294 -25.28 22.15 19.23
N GLY A 295 -26.32 22.92 19.34
CA GLY A 295 -26.51 24.06 18.46
C GLY A 295 -27.25 25.19 19.10
N VAL A 296 -27.13 26.34 18.50
CA VAL A 296 -27.88 27.56 18.84
C VAL A 296 -28.73 27.91 17.63
N GLN A 297 -29.99 28.32 17.89
CA GLN A 297 -30.88 28.87 16.89
C GLN A 297 -31.35 30.24 17.35
N GLU A 298 -31.17 31.24 16.53
CA GLU A 298 -31.62 32.62 16.78
C GLU A 298 -32.69 32.99 15.75
N PRO A 299 -33.73 33.74 16.11
CA PRO A 299 -34.09 34.14 17.48
C PRO A 299 -34.66 32.96 18.27
N THR A 300 -34.30 32.88 19.53
CA THR A 300 -34.93 31.95 20.46
C THR A 300 -35.60 32.78 21.57
N GLU A 301 -36.76 32.38 22.00
CA GLU A 301 -37.39 32.92 23.23
C GLU A 301 -36.61 32.47 24.49
N GLU A 302 -35.77 31.43 24.36
CA GLU A 302 -34.85 30.91 25.36
C GLU A 302 -33.65 30.31 24.65
N ASN A 303 -32.44 30.43 25.22
CA ASN A 303 -31.19 29.75 24.78
C ASN A 303 -31.34 28.22 24.92
N LYS A 304 -32.18 27.58 24.12
CA LYS A 304 -32.35 26.13 24.11
C LYS A 304 -31.24 25.50 23.29
N LEU A 305 -30.38 24.72 23.98
CA LEU A 305 -29.44 23.80 23.34
C LEU A 305 -30.23 22.71 22.64
N PHE A 306 -30.21 22.71 21.32
CA PHE A 306 -30.80 21.62 20.54
C PHE A 306 -29.90 20.35 20.68
N LYS A 307 -30.50 19.27 21.22
CA LYS A 307 -29.87 17.95 21.17
C LYS A 307 -30.18 17.32 19.82
N VAL A 308 -29.15 17.02 19.06
CA VAL A 308 -29.26 16.50 17.69
C VAL A 308 -28.82 15.04 17.73
N ASN A 309 -29.74 14.11 17.90
CA ASN A 309 -29.40 12.67 18.08
C ASN A 309 -29.70 11.83 16.84
N ASN A 310 -30.40 12.34 15.85
CA ASN A 310 -30.87 11.57 14.69
C ASN A 310 -30.67 12.30 13.34
N ASP A 311 -29.70 13.21 13.26
CA ASP A 311 -29.53 14.03 12.07
C ASP A 311 -28.80 13.33 10.94
N PHE A 312 -28.12 12.23 11.25
CA PHE A 312 -27.45 11.41 10.26
C PHE A 312 -28.06 10.02 10.16
N LYS A 313 -28.12 9.50 8.93
CA LYS A 313 -28.42 8.08 8.70
C LYS A 313 -27.33 7.22 9.33
N LYS A 314 -27.73 6.04 9.79
CA LYS A 314 -26.81 5.15 10.52
C LYS A 314 -25.74 4.48 9.66
N ASN A 315 -25.92 4.46 8.34
CA ASN A 315 -25.05 3.74 7.43
C ASN A 315 -24.42 4.68 6.39
N GLU A 316 -23.14 4.55 6.19
CA GLU A 316 -22.36 5.25 5.19
C GLU A 316 -21.59 4.24 4.33
N PHE A 317 -21.58 4.46 3.02
CA PHE A 317 -20.74 3.73 2.06
C PHE A 317 -19.85 4.75 1.36
N GLY A 318 -18.63 4.34 1.06
CA GLY A 318 -17.70 5.21 0.38
C GLY A 318 -16.48 4.50 -0.15
N ILE A 319 -15.56 5.30 -0.65
CA ILE A 319 -14.28 4.86 -1.17
C ILE A 319 -13.13 5.54 -0.42
N ASN A 320 -12.06 4.79 -0.23
CA ASN A 320 -10.78 5.26 0.29
C ASN A 320 -9.75 5.23 -0.83
N LEU A 321 -8.87 6.24 -0.84
CA LEU A 321 -7.67 6.28 -1.68
C LEU A 321 -6.53 6.83 -0.83
N GLY A 322 -5.35 6.21 -0.89
CA GLY A 322 -4.25 6.67 -0.06
C GLY A 322 -2.91 6.09 -0.43
N PHE A 323 -1.90 6.62 0.24
CA PHE A 323 -0.52 6.15 0.14
C PHE A 323 -0.05 5.66 1.51
N GLN A 324 0.80 4.66 1.48
CA GLN A 324 1.45 4.12 2.67
C GLN A 324 2.96 4.11 2.45
N TYR A 325 3.70 4.46 3.49
CA TYR A 325 5.16 4.41 3.49
C TYR A 325 5.64 3.54 4.65
N LYS A 326 6.37 2.47 4.34
CA LYS A 326 6.94 1.56 5.33
C LYS A 326 8.20 2.18 5.93
N LEU A 327 8.18 2.42 7.24
CA LEU A 327 9.30 2.88 8.02
C LEU A 327 10.07 1.68 8.59
N ASN A 328 11.39 1.65 8.43
CA ASN A 328 12.26 0.65 9.02
C ASN A 328 13.16 1.33 10.05
N PHE A 329 12.99 1.00 11.32
CA PHE A 329 13.82 1.48 12.41
C PHE A 329 14.75 0.36 12.91
N GLY A 330 16.04 0.42 12.57
CA GLY A 330 17.08 -0.44 13.12
C GLY A 330 17.07 -1.91 12.64
N LYS A 331 17.78 -2.77 13.37
CA LYS A 331 18.02 -4.19 13.03
C LYS A 331 16.82 -5.13 13.27
N LYS A 332 15.77 -4.68 13.95
CA LYS A 332 14.54 -5.44 14.17
C LYS A 332 13.44 -4.80 13.34
N ASP A 333 12.55 -5.60 12.77
CA ASP A 333 11.33 -5.20 12.02
C ASP A 333 10.33 -4.41 12.92
N LEU A 334 10.82 -3.51 13.74
CA LEU A 334 10.06 -2.59 14.58
C LEU A 334 9.46 -1.43 13.80
N GLY A 335 9.66 -1.44 12.47
CA GLY A 335 9.13 -0.42 11.58
C GLY A 335 7.61 -0.45 11.49
N GLY A 336 7.02 0.74 11.48
CA GLY A 336 5.60 0.94 11.25
C GLY A 336 5.28 1.29 9.79
N ILE A 337 4.01 1.53 9.53
CA ILE A 337 3.54 2.14 8.29
C ILE A 337 2.94 3.51 8.62
N LEU A 338 3.47 4.53 7.99
CA LEU A 338 2.86 5.85 7.95
C LEU A 338 1.95 5.91 6.73
N GLY A 339 0.68 6.28 6.92
CA GLY A 339 -0.30 6.33 5.84
C GLY A 339 -1.01 7.67 5.76
N LEU A 340 -1.23 8.13 4.54
CA LEU A 340 -2.10 9.26 4.19
C LEU A 340 -3.26 8.72 3.38
N ARG A 341 -4.51 9.06 3.76
CA ARG A 341 -5.71 8.56 3.13
C ARG A 341 -6.74 9.67 2.93
N ALA A 342 -7.37 9.70 1.77
CA ALA A 342 -8.59 10.43 1.50
C ALA A 342 -9.78 9.47 1.52
N SER A 343 -10.91 9.92 2.04
CA SER A 343 -12.17 9.18 2.13
C SER A 343 -13.29 10.00 1.52
N TYR A 344 -14.13 9.36 0.71
CA TYR A 344 -15.27 9.99 0.06
C TYR A 344 -16.53 9.15 0.27
N GLY A 345 -17.54 9.72 0.96
CA GLY A 345 -18.85 9.10 1.14
C GLY A 345 -19.68 9.18 -0.14
N LEU A 346 -20.24 8.06 -0.56
CA LEU A 346 -21.00 7.93 -1.81
C LEU A 346 -22.52 8.04 -1.61
N ASN A 347 -23.01 7.67 -0.45
CA ASN A 347 -24.45 7.71 -0.17
C ASN A 347 -24.85 8.95 0.62
N ASN A 348 -26.11 9.30 0.51
CA ASN A 348 -26.70 10.35 1.30
C ASN A 348 -26.87 9.91 2.77
N ILE A 349 -26.16 10.58 3.68
CA ILE A 349 -26.26 10.37 5.13
C ILE A 349 -27.20 11.36 5.82
N ASP A 350 -27.80 12.28 5.07
CA ASP A 350 -28.74 13.26 5.61
C ASP A 350 -29.98 12.60 6.16
N ASN A 351 -30.34 12.97 7.35
CA ASN A 351 -31.59 12.63 8.01
C ASN A 351 -32.29 13.86 8.64
N LEU A 352 -31.57 14.97 8.78
CA LEU A 352 -32.07 16.20 9.34
C LEU A 352 -32.91 16.99 8.30
N TYR A 353 -32.25 17.29 7.19
CA TYR A 353 -32.89 18.13 6.15
C TYR A 353 -33.97 17.35 5.41
N PHE A 354 -33.87 16.03 5.31
CA PHE A 354 -34.85 15.15 4.71
C PHE A 354 -36.23 15.26 5.40
N ARG A 355 -36.27 15.49 6.71
CA ARG A 355 -37.50 15.66 7.46
C ARG A 355 -38.26 16.91 7.09
N TYR A 356 -37.59 17.98 6.64
CA TYR A 356 -38.22 19.18 6.14
C TYR A 356 -38.78 19.02 4.72
N CYS A 357 -38.40 17.95 4.05
CA CYS A 357 -38.83 17.63 2.69
C CYS A 357 -40.05 16.71 2.63
N ASP A 358 -40.54 16.22 3.76
CA ASP A 358 -41.75 15.35 3.83
C ASP A 358 -42.97 15.98 3.20
N TYR A 359 -43.05 17.34 3.16
CA TYR A 359 -44.14 18.09 2.53
C TYR A 359 -44.02 18.19 0.99
N ASN A 360 -42.82 18.11 0.42
CA ASN A 360 -42.60 18.11 -1.02
C ASN A 360 -41.26 17.45 -1.40
N PRO A 361 -41.23 16.12 -1.51
CA PRO A 361 -40.00 15.37 -1.80
C PRO A 361 -39.31 15.73 -3.12
N ALA A 362 -40.05 16.24 -4.10
CA ALA A 362 -39.53 16.61 -5.41
C ALA A 362 -38.59 17.83 -5.36
N LEU A 363 -38.67 18.63 -4.32
CA LEU A 363 -37.84 19.82 -4.15
C LEU A 363 -36.52 19.52 -3.42
N CYS A 364 -36.36 18.34 -2.81
CA CYS A 364 -35.18 17.96 -2.02
C CYS A 364 -34.35 16.95 -2.74
N ASN A 365 -33.51 17.39 -3.64
CA ASN A 365 -32.57 16.57 -4.37
C ASN A 365 -31.14 16.62 -3.77
N GLY A 366 -30.97 17.27 -2.64
CA GLY A 366 -29.70 17.41 -1.95
C GLY A 366 -29.24 16.12 -1.31
N GLN A 367 -27.93 15.87 -1.39
CA GLN A 367 -27.25 14.76 -0.72
C GLN A 367 -26.18 15.31 0.21
N LEU A 368 -26.07 14.73 1.39
CA LEU A 368 -25.05 15.03 2.37
C LEU A 368 -24.11 13.84 2.50
N SER A 369 -22.82 14.06 2.38
CA SER A 369 -21.80 13.02 2.53
C SER A 369 -20.55 13.57 3.21
N PHE A 370 -19.73 12.68 3.78
CA PHE A 370 -18.42 13.06 4.31
C PHE A 370 -17.36 13.05 3.22
N LEU A 371 -16.53 14.08 3.24
CA LEU A 371 -15.21 14.11 2.59
C LEU A 371 -14.16 14.17 3.69
N GLY A 372 -13.16 13.30 3.69
CA GLY A 372 -12.17 13.23 4.75
C GLY A 372 -10.76 13.04 4.26
N ALA A 373 -9.81 13.47 5.08
CA ALA A 373 -8.40 13.14 4.96
C ALA A 373 -7.89 12.65 6.30
N SER A 374 -7.00 11.66 6.30
CA SER A 374 -6.40 11.13 7.52
C SER A 374 -4.92 10.86 7.38
N LEU A 375 -4.18 11.10 8.45
CA LEU A 375 -2.79 10.71 8.64
C LEU A 375 -2.75 9.71 9.79
N TYR A 376 -2.22 8.51 9.54
CA TYR A 376 -2.18 7.45 10.53
C TYR A 376 -0.85 6.74 10.56
N TYR A 377 -0.57 6.13 11.71
CA TYR A 377 0.55 5.25 11.91
C TYR A 377 0.06 3.87 12.35
N SER A 378 0.67 2.80 11.82
CA SER A 378 0.33 1.44 12.20
C SER A 378 1.56 0.62 12.55
N VAL A 379 1.44 -0.21 13.57
CA VAL A 379 2.49 -1.10 14.09
C VAL A 379 2.08 -2.56 13.98
N ASN A 380 3.05 -3.44 13.77
CA ASN A 380 2.80 -4.88 13.79
C ASN A 380 2.45 -5.34 15.21
N LEU A 381 1.37 -6.10 15.32
CA LEU A 381 0.99 -6.83 16.54
C LEU A 381 1.44 -8.28 16.44
N LEU A 382 1.16 -8.92 15.30
CA LEU A 382 1.41 -10.34 15.08
C LEU A 382 1.63 -10.57 13.58
N LYS A 383 2.51 -11.52 13.25
CA LYS A 383 2.70 -12.05 11.90
C LYS A 383 2.60 -13.58 11.98
N ILE A 384 1.64 -14.14 11.26
CA ILE A 384 1.38 -15.59 11.17
C ILE A 384 1.76 -16.08 9.79
#